data_d481f529b363d97f2ea213cb8e6b93d2
#
_entry.id   d481f529b363d97f2ea213cb8e6b93d2
#
_cell.length_a   1.000
_cell.length_b   1.000
_cell.length_c   1.000
_cell.angle_alpha   90.00
_cell.angle_beta   90.00
_cell.angle_gamma   90.00
#
_symmetry.space_group_name_H-M   'P 1'
#
loop_
_entity.id
_entity.type
_entity.pdbx_description
1 polymer ?
#
loop_
_entity_poly.entity_id
_entity_poly.type
_entity_poly.pdbx_seq_one_letter_code
_entity_poly.pdbx_strand_id
1 'polypeptide(L)'
;MTFAQAKARHAELANEIGRHDHAYYVEGRQLITDREYDQLFGELQKLENDFPKLITPQSPTQRVGGAPSEKFARVKHLVPMLSLDKVAAAEHPTSAEEPDREKRNRAQDENTLAELRAFDTTIRKHLGRDKVQYVLEPKVDGVSISVHYRHGKLALGVTRGDGAEGDDITANLKTVRSIPLELKTKNGPALIEVRGEAYIATKEFEIVNAKLAAAGEKPFPNARNAAAGTLKQLDPRLVAQRPIRAVFYATGACDGVEFRKHSEMLEALDRFGLPTQKLWWICDGMDEVLKIYADKAVAHYDQNRDLRRHVPYEIDGIVLKVNTLVDWPRIPGRSRAPGYAIVHKP
;
A
#
# COMPACT_ATOMS: atom_id res chain seq x y z
N MET A 1 -8.27 41.58 0.54
CA MET A 1 -8.79 40.42 -0.22
C MET A 1 -10.22 40.13 0.24
N THR A 2 -11.16 39.92 -0.67
CA THR A 2 -12.54 39.50 -0.31
C THR A 2 -12.57 38.03 0.06
N PHE A 3 -13.59 37.59 0.81
CA PHE A 3 -13.73 36.18 1.17
C PHE A 3 -13.83 35.26 -0.08
N ALA A 4 -14.48 35.70 -1.16
CA ALA A 4 -14.58 34.95 -2.40
C ALA A 4 -13.20 34.78 -3.08
N GLN A 5 -12.40 35.81 -3.10
CA GLN A 5 -11.01 35.75 -3.61
C GLN A 5 -10.13 34.86 -2.74
N ALA A 6 -10.26 34.97 -1.41
CA ALA A 6 -9.54 34.12 -0.46
C ALA A 6 -9.91 32.63 -0.65
N LYS A 7 -11.19 32.31 -0.85
CA LYS A 7 -11.65 30.96 -1.11
C LYS A 7 -11.08 30.37 -2.41
N ALA A 8 -11.05 31.16 -3.49
CA ALA A 8 -10.45 30.73 -4.75
C ALA A 8 -8.96 30.47 -4.59
N ARG A 9 -8.22 31.40 -3.96
CA ARG A 9 -6.78 31.26 -3.74
C ARG A 9 -6.43 30.07 -2.82
N HIS A 10 -7.23 29.85 -1.77
CA HIS A 10 -7.09 28.68 -0.88
C HIS A 10 -7.20 27.36 -1.66
N ALA A 11 -8.20 27.24 -2.55
CA ALA A 11 -8.37 26.06 -3.37
C ALA A 11 -7.21 25.83 -4.35
N GLU A 12 -6.68 26.90 -4.96
CA GLU A 12 -5.50 26.84 -5.82
C GLU A 12 -4.27 26.34 -5.05
N LEU A 13 -3.96 26.94 -3.90
CA LEU A 13 -2.81 26.56 -3.06
C LEU A 13 -2.92 25.12 -2.56
N ALA A 14 -4.08 24.71 -2.08
CA ALA A 14 -4.30 23.34 -1.62
C ALA A 14 -4.10 22.32 -2.75
N ASN A 15 -4.59 22.61 -3.96
CA ASN A 15 -4.38 21.76 -5.13
C ASN A 15 -2.91 21.72 -5.57
N GLU A 16 -2.23 22.85 -5.56
CA GLU A 16 -0.83 22.95 -5.94
C GLU A 16 0.08 22.19 -4.97
N ILE A 17 -0.10 22.39 -3.67
CA ILE A 17 0.60 21.62 -2.62
C ILE A 17 0.33 20.12 -2.79
N GLY A 18 -0.93 19.73 -3.00
CA GLY A 18 -1.29 18.32 -3.23
C GLY A 18 -0.63 17.71 -4.47
N ARG A 19 -0.43 18.50 -5.54
CA ARG A 19 0.29 18.08 -6.74
C ARG A 19 1.78 17.87 -6.45
N HIS A 20 2.40 18.76 -5.69
CA HIS A 20 3.82 18.65 -5.30
C HIS A 20 4.05 17.49 -4.34
N ASP A 21 3.16 17.29 -3.36
CA ASP A 21 3.18 16.12 -2.47
C ASP A 21 3.11 14.81 -3.29
N HIS A 22 2.19 14.73 -4.24
CA HIS A 22 2.04 13.55 -5.10
C HIS A 22 3.30 13.29 -5.94
N ALA A 23 3.82 14.32 -6.61
CA ALA A 23 5.03 14.19 -7.42
C ALA A 23 6.22 13.70 -6.57
N TYR A 24 6.41 14.27 -5.38
CA TYR A 24 7.53 13.94 -4.51
C TYR A 24 7.37 12.57 -3.83
N TYR A 25 6.22 12.33 -3.15
CA TYR A 25 6.04 11.14 -2.31
C TYR A 25 5.55 9.91 -3.06
N VAL A 26 4.90 10.06 -4.22
CA VAL A 26 4.35 8.96 -5.00
C VAL A 26 5.17 8.69 -6.26
N GLU A 27 5.54 9.76 -7.00
CA GLU A 27 6.26 9.62 -8.27
C GLU A 27 7.79 9.70 -8.11
N GLY A 28 8.30 10.13 -6.93
CA GLY A 28 9.73 10.29 -6.67
C GLY A 28 10.37 11.44 -7.46
N ARG A 29 9.57 12.44 -7.87
CA ARG A 29 10.01 13.60 -8.66
C ARG A 29 9.85 14.88 -7.87
N GLN A 30 10.92 15.65 -7.71
CA GLN A 30 10.87 16.97 -7.12
C GLN A 30 10.59 17.99 -8.24
N LEU A 31 9.44 18.68 -8.18
CA LEU A 31 9.02 19.66 -9.18
C LEU A 31 9.41 21.10 -8.80
N ILE A 32 9.55 21.38 -7.52
CA ILE A 32 9.94 22.68 -6.95
C ILE A 32 10.95 22.45 -5.83
N THR A 33 11.68 23.49 -5.47
CA THR A 33 12.60 23.47 -4.33
C THR A 33 11.85 23.44 -3.01
N ASP A 34 12.50 22.98 -1.93
CA ASP A 34 11.92 22.99 -0.57
C ASP A 34 11.51 24.40 -0.16
N ARG A 35 12.29 25.42 -0.54
CA ARG A 35 11.99 26.83 -0.26
C ARG A 35 10.70 27.28 -0.95
N GLU A 36 10.48 26.89 -2.20
CA GLU A 36 9.24 27.21 -2.94
C GLU A 36 8.04 26.50 -2.32
N TYR A 37 8.22 25.24 -1.92
CA TYR A 37 7.19 24.49 -1.21
C TYR A 37 6.80 25.18 0.11
N ASP A 38 7.79 25.59 0.92
CA ASP A 38 7.57 26.28 2.19
C ASP A 38 6.85 27.61 2.00
N GLN A 39 7.12 28.33 0.90
CA GLN A 39 6.41 29.57 0.55
C GLN A 39 4.93 29.31 0.26
N LEU A 40 4.60 28.29 -0.56
CA LEU A 40 3.21 27.93 -0.85
C LEU A 40 2.47 27.50 0.43
N PHE A 41 3.12 26.69 1.26
CA PHE A 41 2.54 26.23 2.52
C PHE A 41 2.34 27.37 3.51
N GLY A 42 3.30 28.30 3.63
CA GLY A 42 3.19 29.49 4.47
C GLY A 42 2.10 30.46 4.00
N GLU A 43 1.93 30.62 2.66
CA GLU A 43 0.83 31.42 2.10
C GLU A 43 -0.54 30.80 2.46
N LEU A 44 -0.67 29.46 2.34
CA LEU A 44 -1.89 28.76 2.72
C LEU A 44 -2.20 28.94 4.21
N GLN A 45 -1.21 28.76 5.09
CA GLN A 45 -1.38 28.96 6.54
C GLN A 45 -1.81 30.40 6.87
N LYS A 46 -1.18 31.40 6.25
CA LYS A 46 -1.56 32.79 6.45
C LYS A 46 -3.00 33.05 6.01
N LEU A 47 -3.38 32.52 4.86
CA LEU A 47 -4.74 32.67 4.34
C LEU A 47 -5.80 32.02 5.26
N GLU A 48 -5.48 30.89 5.86
CA GLU A 48 -6.33 30.21 6.84
C GLU A 48 -6.40 30.94 8.18
N ASN A 49 -5.32 31.56 8.61
CA ASN A 49 -5.31 32.44 9.80
C ASN A 49 -6.18 33.69 9.59
N ASP A 50 -6.08 34.31 8.39
CA ASP A 50 -6.87 35.51 8.05
C ASP A 50 -8.35 35.17 7.83
N PHE A 51 -8.65 33.94 7.35
CA PHE A 51 -10.00 33.45 7.03
C PHE A 51 -10.25 32.05 7.60
N PRO A 52 -10.43 31.88 8.93
CA PRO A 52 -10.54 30.55 9.57
C PRO A 52 -11.69 29.68 9.01
N LYS A 53 -12.71 30.28 8.38
CA LYS A 53 -13.82 29.55 7.72
C LYS A 53 -13.40 28.78 6.47
N LEU A 54 -12.17 29.00 5.96
CA LEU A 54 -11.61 28.24 4.83
C LEU A 54 -10.98 26.93 5.26
N ILE A 55 -10.63 26.78 6.55
CA ILE A 55 -10.04 25.57 7.08
C ILE A 55 -11.04 24.41 6.93
N THR A 56 -10.60 23.35 6.28
CA THR A 56 -11.35 22.09 6.16
C THR A 56 -10.50 20.93 6.67
N PRO A 57 -11.10 19.81 7.08
CA PRO A 57 -10.34 18.61 7.47
C PRO A 57 -9.42 18.06 6.36
N GLN A 58 -9.63 18.48 5.10
CA GLN A 58 -8.85 18.10 3.93
C GLN A 58 -7.75 19.12 3.59
N SER A 59 -7.68 20.25 4.30
CA SER A 59 -6.61 21.23 4.07
C SER A 59 -5.24 20.59 4.34
N PRO A 60 -4.22 20.84 3.49
CA PRO A 60 -2.86 20.36 3.72
C PRO A 60 -2.29 20.78 5.10
N THR A 61 -2.69 21.92 5.62
CA THR A 61 -2.28 22.42 6.95
C THR A 61 -2.85 21.59 8.11
N GLN A 62 -3.94 20.84 7.87
CA GLN A 62 -4.59 19.99 8.87
C GLN A 62 -4.04 18.56 8.91
N ARG A 63 -3.01 18.23 8.10
CA ARG A 63 -2.38 16.92 8.14
C ARG A 63 -1.79 16.58 9.50
N VAL A 64 -1.22 17.53 10.18
CA VAL A 64 -0.56 17.41 11.49
C VAL A 64 -1.42 18.08 12.57
N GLY A 65 -2.74 17.99 12.45
CA GLY A 65 -3.69 18.53 13.43
C GLY A 65 -4.22 17.43 14.34
N GLY A 66 -4.21 17.67 15.64
CA GLY A 66 -4.80 16.78 16.64
C GLY A 66 -3.98 16.76 17.92
N ALA A 67 -4.67 16.74 19.07
CA ALA A 67 -4.05 16.46 20.36
C ALA A 67 -3.62 14.97 20.42
N PRO A 68 -2.57 14.64 21.17
CA PRO A 68 -2.24 13.23 21.46
C PRO A 68 -3.46 12.49 22.01
N SER A 69 -3.66 11.26 21.55
CA SER A 69 -4.73 10.38 22.06
C SER A 69 -4.22 9.60 23.27
N GLU A 70 -5.08 9.28 24.22
CA GLU A 70 -4.70 8.38 25.32
C GLU A 70 -4.65 6.92 24.89
N LYS A 71 -5.48 6.54 23.90
CA LYS A 71 -5.55 5.21 23.29
C LYS A 71 -6.22 5.29 21.92
N PHE A 72 -5.99 4.29 21.09
CA PHE A 72 -6.73 4.13 19.84
C PHE A 72 -8.13 3.52 20.11
N ALA A 73 -9.14 4.07 19.42
CA ALA A 73 -10.45 3.43 19.38
C ALA A 73 -10.40 2.17 18.51
N ARG A 74 -11.14 1.14 18.90
CA ARG A 74 -11.29 -0.08 18.07
C ARG A 74 -12.39 0.14 17.04
N VAL A 75 -12.13 -0.27 15.81
CA VAL A 75 -13.06 -0.15 14.68
C VAL A 75 -13.22 -1.50 14.01
N LYS A 76 -14.47 -1.92 13.84
CA LYS A 76 -14.80 -3.12 13.08
C LYS A 76 -14.67 -2.86 11.57
N HIS A 77 -13.98 -3.75 10.85
CA HIS A 77 -13.89 -3.67 9.40
C HIS A 77 -15.24 -3.93 8.74
N LEU A 78 -15.59 -3.14 7.72
CA LEU A 78 -16.82 -3.34 6.92
C LEU A 78 -16.77 -4.68 6.17
N VAL A 79 -15.58 -5.04 5.69
CA VAL A 79 -15.28 -6.34 5.09
C VAL A 79 -14.02 -6.85 5.79
N PRO A 80 -13.94 -8.11 6.24
CA PRO A 80 -12.76 -8.65 6.92
C PRO A 80 -11.47 -8.47 6.10
N MET A 81 -10.37 -8.12 6.78
CA MET A 81 -9.04 -8.02 6.18
C MET A 81 -8.30 -9.35 6.33
N LEU A 82 -8.53 -10.26 5.38
CA LEU A 82 -7.96 -11.59 5.39
C LEU A 82 -6.43 -11.56 5.20
N SER A 83 -5.77 -12.61 5.67
CA SER A 83 -4.37 -12.92 5.32
C SER A 83 -4.31 -13.58 3.96
N LEU A 84 -3.11 -13.70 3.37
CA LEU A 84 -2.90 -14.52 2.19
C LEU A 84 -2.33 -15.87 2.62
N ASP A 85 -2.84 -16.95 2.01
CA ASP A 85 -2.21 -18.27 2.15
C ASP A 85 -0.84 -18.24 1.49
N LYS A 86 0.13 -18.81 2.18
CA LYS A 86 1.44 -19.06 1.59
C LYS A 86 1.34 -20.29 0.72
N VAL A 87 2.08 -20.28 -0.38
CA VAL A 87 2.49 -21.50 -1.07
C VAL A 87 3.16 -22.35 0.01
N ALA A 88 2.65 -23.54 0.25
CA ALA A 88 3.25 -24.45 1.21
C ALA A 88 4.61 -24.84 0.64
N ALA A 89 5.69 -24.41 1.28
CA ALA A 89 6.96 -25.07 1.01
C ALA A 89 6.72 -26.56 1.30
N ALA A 90 6.79 -27.43 0.29
CA ALA A 90 6.82 -28.84 0.55
C ALA A 90 7.90 -29.07 1.62
N GLU A 91 7.60 -29.95 2.59
CA GLU A 91 8.62 -30.40 3.53
C GLU A 91 9.72 -31.12 2.74
N HIS A 92 10.62 -30.33 2.17
CA HIS A 92 11.87 -30.87 1.68
C HIS A 92 12.80 -31.17 2.86
N PRO A 93 13.63 -32.20 2.75
CA PRO A 93 14.70 -32.41 3.70
C PRO A 93 15.40 -31.06 3.92
N THR A 94 15.45 -30.68 5.16
CA THR A 94 15.84 -29.37 5.63
C THR A 94 17.03 -28.84 4.85
N SER A 95 17.03 -27.57 4.51
CA SER A 95 18.09 -26.82 3.80
C SER A 95 19.51 -26.98 4.41
N ALA A 96 19.65 -27.73 5.48
CA ALA A 96 20.89 -28.16 6.10
C ALA A 96 21.59 -29.32 5.38
N GLU A 97 20.87 -30.13 4.58
CA GLU A 97 21.42 -31.36 3.97
C GLU A 97 21.99 -31.14 2.55
N GLU A 98 21.67 -30.03 1.88
CA GLU A 98 22.26 -29.70 0.58
C GLU A 98 23.20 -28.49 0.73
N PRO A 99 24.51 -28.67 0.73
CA PRO A 99 25.48 -27.59 0.89
C PRO A 99 25.60 -26.68 -0.34
N ASP A 100 25.12 -27.13 -1.50
CA ASP A 100 25.17 -26.36 -2.74
C ASP A 100 23.98 -25.38 -2.85
N ARG A 101 24.26 -24.09 -2.69
CA ARG A 101 23.28 -23.00 -2.76
C ARG A 101 22.52 -22.98 -4.09
N GLU A 102 23.16 -23.29 -5.21
CA GLU A 102 22.49 -23.29 -6.51
C GLU A 102 21.49 -24.43 -6.64
N LYS A 103 21.82 -25.62 -6.14
CA LYS A 103 20.91 -26.77 -6.14
C LYS A 103 19.70 -26.53 -5.26
N ARG A 104 19.91 -25.95 -4.06
CA ARG A 104 18.80 -25.58 -3.16
C ARG A 104 17.84 -24.60 -3.83
N ASN A 105 18.37 -23.56 -4.48
CA ASN A 105 17.57 -22.56 -5.14
C ASN A 105 16.79 -23.16 -6.34
N ARG A 106 17.42 -24.02 -7.15
CA ARG A 106 16.72 -24.71 -8.25
C ARG A 106 15.60 -25.62 -7.76
N ALA A 107 15.82 -26.40 -6.71
CA ALA A 107 14.79 -27.24 -6.11
C ALA A 107 13.63 -26.41 -5.52
N GLN A 108 13.92 -25.26 -4.93
CA GLN A 108 12.91 -24.32 -4.44
C GLN A 108 12.12 -23.69 -5.59
N ASP A 109 12.77 -23.34 -6.70
CA ASP A 109 12.11 -22.81 -7.88
C ASP A 109 11.18 -23.86 -8.53
N GLU A 110 11.65 -25.09 -8.72
CA GLU A 110 10.84 -26.20 -9.27
C GLU A 110 9.59 -26.47 -8.42
N ASN A 111 9.74 -26.47 -7.10
CA ASN A 111 8.62 -26.61 -6.17
C ASN A 111 7.61 -25.48 -6.29
N THR A 112 8.10 -24.24 -6.31
CA THR A 112 7.26 -23.05 -6.48
C THR A 112 6.45 -23.12 -7.77
N LEU A 113 7.10 -23.51 -8.87
CA LEU A 113 6.44 -23.67 -10.16
C LEU A 113 5.35 -24.77 -10.11
N ALA A 114 5.61 -25.89 -9.43
CA ALA A 114 4.64 -26.96 -9.24
C ALA A 114 3.40 -26.49 -8.43
N GLU A 115 3.62 -25.73 -7.37
CA GLU A 115 2.54 -25.20 -6.52
C GLU A 115 1.71 -24.12 -7.20
N LEU A 116 2.32 -23.23 -7.98
CA LEU A 116 1.60 -22.26 -8.81
C LEU A 116 0.72 -22.98 -9.85
N ARG A 117 1.22 -24.09 -10.47
CA ARG A 117 0.42 -24.93 -11.37
C ARG A 117 -0.72 -25.64 -10.64
N ALA A 118 -0.50 -26.12 -9.42
CA ALA A 118 -1.54 -26.73 -8.60
C ALA A 118 -2.63 -25.72 -8.21
N PHE A 119 -2.25 -24.50 -7.87
CA PHE A 119 -3.17 -23.39 -7.63
C PHE A 119 -4.03 -23.13 -8.88
N ASP A 120 -3.42 -22.94 -10.05
CA ASP A 120 -4.13 -22.73 -11.32
C ASP A 120 -5.10 -23.85 -11.63
N THR A 121 -4.68 -25.11 -11.45
CA THR A 121 -5.53 -26.28 -11.67
C THR A 121 -6.77 -26.25 -10.77
N THR A 122 -6.59 -25.86 -9.50
CA THR A 122 -7.69 -25.71 -8.53
C THR A 122 -8.63 -24.58 -8.95
N ILE A 123 -8.10 -23.43 -9.32
CA ILE A 123 -8.90 -22.28 -9.79
C ILE A 123 -9.70 -22.65 -11.04
N ARG A 124 -9.06 -23.23 -12.04
CA ARG A 124 -9.73 -23.63 -13.30
C ARG A 124 -10.86 -24.63 -13.04
N LYS A 125 -10.64 -25.61 -12.15
CA LYS A 125 -11.66 -26.57 -11.74
C LYS A 125 -12.89 -25.89 -11.11
N HIS A 126 -12.68 -24.94 -10.18
CA HIS A 126 -13.78 -24.22 -9.54
C HIS A 126 -14.55 -23.32 -10.51
N LEU A 127 -13.87 -22.72 -11.47
CA LEU A 127 -14.48 -21.82 -12.43
C LEU A 127 -15.08 -22.54 -13.65
N GLY A 128 -14.72 -23.82 -13.90
CA GLY A 128 -15.12 -24.55 -15.09
C GLY A 128 -14.54 -23.95 -16.37
N ARG A 129 -13.29 -23.49 -16.33
CA ARG A 129 -12.60 -22.82 -17.45
C ARG A 129 -11.23 -23.43 -17.68
N ASP A 130 -10.81 -23.50 -18.95
CA ASP A 130 -9.50 -24.03 -19.32
C ASP A 130 -8.38 -22.97 -19.14
N LYS A 131 -8.73 -21.70 -19.09
CA LYS A 131 -7.79 -20.58 -18.96
C LYS A 131 -8.33 -19.50 -18.04
N VAL A 132 -7.47 -18.97 -17.16
CA VAL A 132 -7.79 -17.91 -16.21
C VAL A 132 -6.73 -16.82 -16.31
N GLN A 133 -7.16 -15.58 -16.30
CA GLN A 133 -6.26 -14.42 -16.29
C GLN A 133 -5.87 -14.07 -14.85
N TYR A 134 -4.60 -13.79 -14.65
CA TYR A 134 -4.02 -13.47 -13.34
C TYR A 134 -3.39 -12.08 -13.33
N VAL A 135 -3.23 -11.54 -12.13
CA VAL A 135 -2.36 -10.38 -11.85
C VAL A 135 -1.26 -10.83 -10.89
N LEU A 136 -0.02 -10.56 -11.28
CA LEU A 136 1.17 -10.82 -10.48
C LEU A 136 1.67 -9.49 -9.90
N GLU A 137 1.89 -9.43 -8.59
CA GLU A 137 2.22 -8.21 -7.85
C GLU A 137 3.33 -8.46 -6.84
N PRO A 138 4.25 -7.47 -6.60
CA PRO A 138 5.16 -7.52 -5.45
C PRO A 138 4.38 -7.51 -4.14
N LYS A 139 4.80 -8.31 -3.17
CA LYS A 139 4.30 -8.26 -1.81
C LYS A 139 5.11 -7.29 -0.97
N VAL A 140 4.61 -6.09 -0.79
CA VAL A 140 5.26 -5.08 0.06
C VAL A 140 5.32 -5.57 1.50
N ASP A 141 6.47 -5.42 2.14
CA ASP A 141 6.66 -5.72 3.56
C ASP A 141 6.52 -4.45 4.41
N GLY A 142 5.35 -4.27 4.98
CA GLY A 142 4.97 -3.12 5.78
C GLY A 142 3.87 -3.44 6.79
N VAL A 143 3.05 -2.46 7.07
CA VAL A 143 1.91 -2.54 7.98
C VAL A 143 0.63 -2.39 7.19
N SER A 144 -0.21 -3.42 7.21
CA SER A 144 -1.49 -3.39 6.48
C SER A 144 -2.44 -2.34 7.07
N ILE A 145 -2.94 -1.50 6.20
CA ILE A 145 -3.87 -0.41 6.51
C ILE A 145 -5.11 -0.48 5.62
N SER A 146 -6.22 0.01 6.15
CA SER A 146 -7.45 0.30 5.44
C SER A 146 -7.75 1.78 5.55
N VAL A 147 -8.01 2.45 4.42
CA VAL A 147 -8.37 3.87 4.37
C VAL A 147 -9.71 4.01 3.69
N HIS A 148 -10.64 4.68 4.37
CA HIS A 148 -11.99 4.89 3.85
C HIS A 148 -12.13 6.33 3.36
N TYR A 149 -12.54 6.47 2.12
CA TYR A 149 -12.94 7.75 1.54
C TYR A 149 -14.46 7.78 1.43
N ARG A 150 -15.08 8.86 1.93
CA ARG A 150 -16.50 9.15 1.77
C ARG A 150 -16.66 10.37 0.90
N HIS A 151 -17.42 10.24 -0.18
CA HIS A 151 -17.58 11.32 -1.18
C HIS A 151 -16.24 11.91 -1.63
N GLY A 152 -15.25 11.03 -1.84
CA GLY A 152 -13.90 11.37 -2.24
C GLY A 152 -12.98 11.90 -1.13
N LYS A 153 -13.45 12.10 0.11
CA LYS A 153 -12.68 12.67 1.23
C LYS A 153 -12.26 11.61 2.22
N LEU A 154 -11.00 11.65 2.68
CA LEU A 154 -10.49 10.74 3.70
C LEU A 154 -11.29 10.91 5.00
N ALA A 155 -11.99 9.85 5.38
CA ALA A 155 -12.88 9.84 6.54
C ALA A 155 -12.34 8.99 7.70
N LEU A 156 -11.69 7.85 7.41
CA LEU A 156 -11.24 6.90 8.41
C LEU A 156 -10.00 6.16 7.94
N GLY A 157 -9.09 5.88 8.84
CA GLY A 157 -7.93 5.04 8.63
C GLY A 157 -7.75 4.03 9.75
N VAL A 158 -7.61 2.74 9.42
CA VAL A 158 -7.65 1.63 10.38
C VAL A 158 -6.48 0.68 10.14
N THR A 159 -5.85 0.18 11.21
CA THR A 159 -4.92 -0.94 11.10
C THR A 159 -5.67 -2.23 10.78
N ARG A 160 -5.00 -3.24 10.20
CA ARG A 160 -5.63 -4.54 9.99
C ARG A 160 -6.10 -5.19 11.31
N GLY A 161 -5.37 -5.00 12.40
CA GLY A 161 -5.63 -5.68 13.66
C GLY A 161 -5.62 -7.21 13.51
N ASP A 162 -6.66 -7.86 14.02
CA ASP A 162 -6.87 -9.31 13.90
C ASP A 162 -7.57 -9.73 12.59
N GLY A 163 -7.93 -8.74 11.76
CA GLY A 163 -8.67 -8.89 10.50
C GLY A 163 -10.17 -8.65 10.62
N ALA A 164 -10.76 -8.75 11.80
CA ALA A 164 -12.14 -8.38 12.07
C ALA A 164 -12.25 -6.94 12.60
N GLU A 165 -11.30 -6.53 13.46
CA GLU A 165 -11.21 -5.20 14.05
C GLU A 165 -9.78 -4.69 14.04
N GLY A 166 -9.62 -3.37 13.90
CA GLY A 166 -8.34 -2.68 13.96
C GLY A 166 -8.37 -1.42 14.82
N ASP A 167 -7.25 -0.77 14.97
CA ASP A 167 -7.11 0.50 15.68
C ASP A 167 -7.40 1.66 14.72
N ASP A 168 -8.21 2.63 15.15
CA ASP A 168 -8.40 3.90 14.46
C ASP A 168 -7.11 4.72 14.52
N ILE A 169 -6.42 4.80 13.40
CA ILE A 169 -5.19 5.57 13.22
C ILE A 169 -5.39 6.72 12.22
N THR A 170 -6.60 7.22 12.08
CA THR A 170 -6.97 8.26 11.11
C THR A 170 -6.06 9.48 11.21
N ALA A 171 -5.83 9.98 12.44
CA ALA A 171 -4.97 11.13 12.68
C ALA A 171 -3.53 10.87 12.20
N ASN A 172 -3.01 9.66 12.44
CA ASN A 172 -1.68 9.24 12.03
C ASN A 172 -1.58 9.12 10.50
N LEU A 173 -2.56 8.47 9.85
CA LEU A 173 -2.55 8.32 8.39
C LEU A 173 -2.72 9.64 7.64
N LYS A 174 -3.40 10.63 8.22
CA LYS A 174 -3.46 11.99 7.65
C LYS A 174 -2.08 12.65 7.57
N THR A 175 -1.13 12.31 8.43
CA THR A 175 0.24 12.84 8.38
C THR A 175 1.06 12.21 7.24
N VAL A 176 0.66 11.06 6.73
CA VAL A 176 1.36 10.35 5.65
C VAL A 176 1.09 11.06 4.32
N ARG A 177 2.08 11.82 3.84
CA ARG A 177 1.91 12.73 2.69
C ARG A 177 1.62 12.03 1.37
N SER A 178 2.01 10.76 1.22
CA SER A 178 1.65 9.96 0.05
C SER A 178 0.16 9.59 0.00
N ILE A 179 -0.58 9.68 1.12
CA ILE A 179 -2.02 9.41 1.16
C ILE A 179 -2.76 10.73 0.88
N PRO A 180 -3.53 10.84 -0.22
CA PRO A 180 -4.31 12.04 -0.51
C PRO A 180 -5.43 12.20 0.53
N LEU A 181 -5.64 13.42 1.01
CA LEU A 181 -6.78 13.74 1.89
C LEU A 181 -8.10 13.80 1.11
N GLU A 182 -8.01 13.97 -0.20
CA GLU A 182 -9.13 13.95 -1.13
C GLU A 182 -8.72 13.28 -2.45
N LEU A 183 -9.58 12.40 -2.99
CA LEU A 183 -9.34 11.69 -4.23
C LEU A 183 -9.40 12.66 -5.43
N LYS A 184 -8.56 12.44 -6.43
CA LYS A 184 -8.56 13.19 -7.70
C LYS A 184 -9.74 12.74 -8.58
N THR A 185 -10.94 13.16 -8.23
CA THR A 185 -12.17 12.85 -8.98
C THR A 185 -13.20 13.96 -8.82
N LYS A 186 -13.96 14.23 -9.87
CA LYS A 186 -15.06 15.21 -9.80
C LYS A 186 -16.27 14.67 -9.04
N ASN A 187 -16.53 13.37 -9.18
CA ASN A 187 -17.65 12.67 -8.54
C ASN A 187 -17.07 11.48 -7.79
N GLY A 188 -16.61 11.73 -6.56
CA GLY A 188 -16.10 10.66 -5.70
C GLY A 188 -17.20 9.65 -5.35
N PRO A 189 -16.87 8.34 -5.23
CA PRO A 189 -17.81 7.34 -4.76
C PRO A 189 -18.35 7.73 -3.37
N ALA A 190 -19.60 7.33 -3.07
CA ALA A 190 -20.19 7.56 -1.76
C ALA A 190 -19.32 6.94 -0.65
N LEU A 191 -18.76 5.75 -0.92
CA LEU A 191 -17.75 5.09 -0.11
C LEU A 191 -16.78 4.32 -1.00
N ILE A 192 -15.50 4.43 -0.71
CA ILE A 192 -14.48 3.45 -1.14
C ILE A 192 -13.52 3.17 0.02
N GLU A 193 -13.45 1.92 0.42
CA GLU A 193 -12.42 1.39 1.31
C GLU A 193 -11.24 0.93 0.45
N VAL A 194 -10.08 1.54 0.61
CA VAL A 194 -8.85 1.13 -0.08
C VAL A 194 -7.90 0.46 0.91
N ARG A 195 -7.29 -0.64 0.50
CA ARG A 195 -6.39 -1.46 1.32
C ARG A 195 -5.00 -1.44 0.77
N GLY A 196 -4.04 -1.29 1.65
CA GLY A 196 -2.65 -1.13 1.27
C GLY A 196 -1.70 -1.45 2.40
N GLU A 197 -0.45 -1.09 2.15
CA GLU A 197 0.64 -1.26 3.10
C GLU A 197 1.27 0.10 3.38
N ALA A 198 1.42 0.45 4.65
CA ALA A 198 2.24 1.56 5.09
C ALA A 198 3.67 1.04 5.31
N TYR A 199 4.66 1.74 4.78
CA TYR A 199 6.06 1.32 4.78
C TYR A 199 7.01 2.51 4.92
N ILE A 200 8.28 2.21 5.24
CA ILE A 200 9.39 3.16 5.13
C ILE A 200 10.29 2.64 4.01
N ALA A 201 10.66 3.52 3.07
CA ALA A 201 11.56 3.12 1.98
C ALA A 201 12.94 2.73 2.53
N THR A 202 13.61 1.76 1.88
CA THR A 202 14.85 1.16 2.36
C THR A 202 15.92 2.20 2.69
N LYS A 203 16.16 3.17 1.80
CA LYS A 203 17.13 4.25 2.04
C LYS A 203 16.73 5.16 3.20
N GLU A 204 15.46 5.45 3.34
CA GLU A 204 14.92 6.28 4.43
C GLU A 204 14.99 5.56 5.77
N PHE A 205 14.80 4.23 5.78
CA PHE A 205 14.97 3.39 6.96
C PHE A 205 16.40 3.42 7.49
N GLU A 206 17.39 3.33 6.61
CA GLU A 206 18.80 3.45 6.99
C GLU A 206 19.10 4.80 7.66
N ILE A 207 18.57 5.90 7.11
CA ILE A 207 18.70 7.24 7.70
C ILE A 207 18.02 7.34 9.07
N VAL A 208 16.84 6.76 9.23
CA VAL A 208 16.12 6.72 10.51
C VAL A 208 16.93 6.01 11.57
N ASN A 209 17.48 4.83 11.23
CA ASN A 209 18.28 4.05 12.16
C ASN A 209 19.62 4.71 12.52
N ALA A 210 20.26 5.37 11.56
CA ALA A 210 21.48 6.15 11.83
C ALA A 210 21.21 7.30 12.80
N LYS A 211 20.07 8.02 12.67
CA LYS A 211 19.66 9.08 13.60
C LYS A 211 19.39 8.54 15.01
N LEU A 212 18.71 7.39 15.15
CA LEU A 212 18.44 6.75 16.43
C LEU A 212 19.76 6.35 17.11
N ALA A 213 20.67 5.71 16.39
CA ALA A 213 21.98 5.32 16.90
C ALA A 213 22.79 6.53 17.38
N ALA A 214 22.79 7.64 16.61
CA ALA A 214 23.46 8.89 16.99
C ALA A 214 22.85 9.53 18.25
N ALA A 215 21.56 9.34 18.49
CA ALA A 215 20.87 9.78 19.71
C ALA A 215 21.01 8.81 20.90
N GLY A 216 21.74 7.70 20.74
CA GLY A 216 21.87 6.65 21.77
C GLY A 216 20.61 5.80 21.94
N GLU A 217 19.67 5.88 21.00
CA GLU A 217 18.45 5.09 20.98
C GLU A 217 18.66 3.76 20.25
N LYS A 218 17.84 2.75 20.57
CA LYS A 218 17.94 1.45 19.93
C LYS A 218 17.37 1.51 18.51
N PRO A 219 18.14 1.16 17.46
CA PRO A 219 17.66 1.07 16.08
C PRO A 219 16.55 0.01 15.93
N PHE A 220 15.68 0.20 14.97
CA PHE A 220 14.66 -0.79 14.60
C PHE A 220 15.30 -1.98 13.86
N PRO A 221 14.84 -3.21 14.08
CA PRO A 221 15.39 -4.39 13.44
C PRO A 221 15.13 -4.46 11.93
N ASN A 222 14.02 -3.89 11.44
CA ASN A 222 13.66 -3.83 10.03
C ASN A 222 12.68 -2.68 9.75
N ALA A 223 12.47 -2.35 8.47
CA ALA A 223 11.62 -1.26 8.03
C ALA A 223 10.14 -1.46 8.42
N ARG A 224 9.65 -2.71 8.40
CA ARG A 224 8.28 -3.05 8.85
C ARG A 224 8.07 -2.71 10.32
N ASN A 225 9.00 -3.08 11.21
CA ASN A 225 8.89 -2.77 12.63
C ASN A 225 8.99 -1.27 12.89
N ALA A 226 9.81 -0.55 12.13
CA ALA A 226 9.89 0.91 12.19
C ALA A 226 8.55 1.56 11.78
N ALA A 227 7.94 1.11 10.69
CA ALA A 227 6.62 1.58 10.25
C ALA A 227 5.54 1.26 11.29
N ALA A 228 5.52 0.04 11.83
CA ALA A 228 4.55 -0.39 12.86
C ALA A 228 4.67 0.42 14.15
N GLY A 229 5.89 0.59 14.66
CA GLY A 229 6.16 1.39 15.86
C GLY A 229 5.79 2.86 15.67
N THR A 230 6.02 3.39 14.48
CA THR A 230 5.65 4.78 14.15
C THR A 230 4.14 4.96 14.07
N LEU A 231 3.41 4.11 13.34
CA LEU A 231 1.96 4.24 13.20
C LEU A 231 1.19 3.99 14.51
N LYS A 232 1.82 3.36 15.50
CA LYS A 232 1.25 3.17 16.84
C LYS A 232 1.56 4.29 17.84
N GLN A 233 2.21 5.38 17.39
CA GLN A 233 2.38 6.56 18.24
C GLN A 233 1.03 7.23 18.48
N LEU A 234 0.77 7.58 19.74
CA LEU A 234 -0.47 8.25 20.15
C LEU A 234 -0.48 9.74 19.78
N ASP A 235 0.68 10.30 19.52
CA ASP A 235 0.86 11.68 19.03
C ASP A 235 1.14 11.70 17.53
N PRO A 236 0.20 12.18 16.70
CA PRO A 236 0.39 12.27 15.26
C PRO A 236 1.60 13.12 14.82
N ARG A 237 2.05 14.06 15.67
CA ARG A 237 3.21 14.90 15.39
C ARG A 237 4.50 14.08 15.34
N LEU A 238 4.59 13.02 16.14
CA LEU A 238 5.73 12.08 16.09
C LEU A 238 5.69 11.23 14.82
N VAL A 239 4.49 10.86 14.35
CA VAL A 239 4.31 10.15 13.07
C VAL A 239 4.76 11.03 11.90
N ALA A 240 4.38 12.32 11.91
CA ALA A 240 4.72 13.29 10.87
C ALA A 240 6.25 13.50 10.69
N GLN A 241 7.05 13.21 11.73
CA GLN A 241 8.50 13.30 11.68
C GLN A 241 9.19 12.10 11.01
N ARG A 242 8.44 11.04 10.72
CA ARG A 242 8.96 9.82 10.11
C ARG A 242 8.55 9.74 8.64
N PRO A 243 9.43 9.21 7.76
CA PRO A 243 9.17 9.14 6.32
C PRO A 243 8.27 7.96 5.96
N ILE A 244 7.09 7.89 6.59
CA ILE A 244 6.08 6.87 6.26
C ILE A 244 5.49 7.17 4.89
N ARG A 245 5.38 6.12 4.07
CA ARG A 245 4.68 6.11 2.79
C ARG A 245 3.60 5.02 2.79
N ALA A 246 2.70 5.06 1.84
CA ALA A 246 1.70 4.03 1.64
C ALA A 246 1.67 3.59 0.17
N VAL A 247 1.21 2.36 -0.06
CA VAL A 247 0.89 1.83 -1.38
C VAL A 247 -0.40 1.02 -1.28
N PHE A 248 -1.33 1.22 -2.22
CA PHE A 248 -2.64 0.57 -2.23
C PHE A 248 -2.71 -0.48 -3.33
N TYR A 249 -3.28 -1.64 -3.01
CA TYR A 249 -3.31 -2.82 -3.89
C TYR A 249 -4.65 -3.56 -3.88
N ALA A 250 -5.63 -3.10 -3.12
CA ALA A 250 -6.96 -3.71 -3.08
C ALA A 250 -8.02 -2.71 -2.60
N THR A 251 -9.28 -3.07 -2.79
CA THR A 251 -10.44 -2.42 -2.18
C THR A 251 -11.16 -3.38 -1.22
N GLY A 252 -11.84 -2.80 -0.24
CA GLY A 252 -12.82 -3.49 0.60
C GLY A 252 -14.23 -3.07 0.18
N ALA A 253 -15.00 -2.47 1.12
CA ALA A 253 -16.34 -1.98 0.84
C ALA A 253 -16.33 -0.82 -0.16
N CYS A 254 -17.18 -0.90 -1.18
CA CYS A 254 -17.38 0.13 -2.19
C CYS A 254 -18.87 0.44 -2.36
N ASP A 255 -19.20 1.73 -2.51
CA ASP A 255 -20.52 2.22 -2.86
C ASP A 255 -20.37 3.37 -3.87
N GLY A 256 -21.06 3.25 -5.01
CA GLY A 256 -20.96 4.21 -6.13
C GLY A 256 -19.76 3.99 -7.04
N VAL A 257 -19.05 2.86 -6.91
CA VAL A 257 -18.00 2.40 -7.85
C VAL A 257 -17.96 0.87 -7.87
N GLU A 258 -17.83 0.30 -9.06
CA GLU A 258 -17.69 -1.13 -9.27
C GLU A 258 -16.50 -1.40 -10.20
N PHE A 259 -15.83 -2.52 -9.96
CA PHE A 259 -14.72 -2.99 -10.78
C PHE A 259 -15.00 -4.42 -11.24
N ARG A 260 -14.69 -4.71 -12.49
CA ARG A 260 -14.84 -6.07 -13.05
C ARG A 260 -13.54 -6.86 -12.95
N LYS A 261 -12.41 -6.16 -13.01
CA LYS A 261 -11.08 -6.75 -12.96
C LYS A 261 -10.24 -6.10 -11.86
N HIS A 262 -9.36 -6.89 -11.28
CA HIS A 262 -8.39 -6.40 -10.29
C HIS A 262 -7.42 -5.38 -10.91
N SER A 263 -6.95 -5.63 -12.14
CA SER A 263 -6.14 -4.68 -12.90
C SER A 263 -6.85 -3.34 -13.15
N GLU A 264 -8.15 -3.38 -13.48
CA GLU A 264 -8.98 -2.19 -13.67
C GLU A 264 -9.14 -1.39 -12.37
N MET A 265 -9.25 -2.08 -11.23
CA MET A 265 -9.27 -1.48 -9.91
C MET A 265 -7.93 -0.78 -9.59
N LEU A 266 -6.78 -1.44 -9.84
CA LEU A 266 -5.45 -0.83 -9.62
C LEU A 266 -5.27 0.46 -10.45
N GLU A 267 -5.66 0.43 -11.73
CA GLU A 267 -5.63 1.61 -12.59
C GLU A 267 -6.57 2.72 -12.10
N ALA A 268 -7.75 2.36 -11.56
CA ALA A 268 -8.68 3.33 -11.02
C ALA A 268 -8.14 3.99 -9.74
N LEU A 269 -7.49 3.22 -8.85
CA LEU A 269 -6.84 3.76 -7.66
C LEU A 269 -5.74 4.78 -8.04
N ASP A 270 -4.93 4.49 -9.06
CA ASP A 270 -3.92 5.42 -9.58
C ASP A 270 -4.56 6.70 -10.14
N ARG A 271 -5.65 6.57 -10.94
CA ARG A 271 -6.41 7.74 -11.43
C ARG A 271 -7.03 8.57 -10.32
N PHE A 272 -7.43 7.97 -9.21
CA PHE A 272 -7.88 8.67 -8.01
C PHE A 272 -6.77 9.38 -7.24
N GLY A 273 -5.51 9.23 -7.67
CA GLY A 273 -4.34 9.85 -7.06
C GLY A 273 -3.80 9.09 -5.85
N LEU A 274 -4.26 7.86 -5.64
CA LEU A 274 -3.72 6.97 -4.63
C LEU A 274 -2.39 6.37 -5.10
N PRO A 275 -1.38 6.26 -4.22
CA PRO A 275 -0.15 5.56 -4.58
C PRO A 275 -0.42 4.08 -4.78
N THR A 276 -0.15 3.58 -5.99
CA THR A 276 -0.25 2.17 -6.36
C THR A 276 1.13 1.61 -6.67
N GLN A 277 1.25 0.29 -6.70
CA GLN A 277 2.46 -0.36 -7.18
C GLN A 277 2.68 -0.02 -8.65
N LYS A 278 3.92 0.31 -9.02
CA LYS A 278 4.25 0.62 -10.41
C LYS A 278 4.64 -0.63 -11.21
N LEU A 279 4.99 -1.69 -10.50
CA LEU A 279 5.35 -2.98 -11.09
C LEU A 279 4.28 -4.01 -10.73
N TRP A 280 3.48 -4.38 -11.69
CA TRP A 280 2.54 -5.50 -11.65
C TRP A 280 2.28 -5.95 -13.09
N TRP A 281 1.86 -7.18 -13.27
CA TRP A 281 1.72 -7.78 -14.60
C TRP A 281 0.39 -8.51 -14.71
N ILE A 282 -0.31 -8.30 -15.84
CA ILE A 282 -1.44 -9.12 -16.25
C ILE A 282 -0.87 -10.32 -16.99
N CYS A 283 -1.28 -11.52 -16.58
CA CYS A 283 -0.84 -12.78 -17.17
C CYS A 283 -2.04 -13.52 -17.75
N ASP A 284 -1.99 -13.84 -19.04
CA ASP A 284 -3.06 -14.55 -19.72
C ASP A 284 -2.84 -16.08 -19.62
N GLY A 285 -3.00 -16.60 -18.43
CA GLY A 285 -2.78 -17.99 -18.06
C GLY A 285 -1.51 -18.24 -17.26
N MET A 286 -1.38 -19.47 -16.75
CA MET A 286 -0.31 -19.85 -15.84
C MET A 286 1.08 -19.84 -16.52
N ASP A 287 1.17 -20.21 -17.79
CA ASP A 287 2.48 -20.25 -18.47
C ASP A 287 3.10 -18.85 -18.55
N GLU A 288 2.30 -17.80 -18.75
CA GLU A 288 2.78 -16.43 -18.73
C GLU A 288 3.15 -15.98 -17.30
N VAL A 289 2.38 -16.40 -16.27
CA VAL A 289 2.75 -16.19 -14.86
C VAL A 289 4.13 -16.75 -14.58
N LEU A 290 4.38 -18.01 -14.95
CA LEU A 290 5.65 -18.69 -14.68
C LEU A 290 6.81 -18.02 -15.41
N LYS A 291 6.60 -17.57 -16.66
CA LYS A 291 7.59 -16.83 -17.42
C LYS A 291 7.96 -15.50 -16.75
N ILE A 292 6.96 -14.68 -16.40
CA ILE A 292 7.19 -13.38 -15.75
C ILE A 292 7.79 -13.59 -14.36
N TYR A 293 7.35 -14.62 -13.63
CA TYR A 293 7.90 -14.98 -12.33
C TYR A 293 9.41 -15.26 -12.43
N ALA A 294 9.82 -16.12 -13.36
CA ALA A 294 11.22 -16.46 -13.56
C ALA A 294 12.07 -15.28 -14.08
N ASP A 295 11.53 -14.51 -15.06
CA ASP A 295 12.29 -13.48 -15.75
C ASP A 295 12.41 -12.16 -14.97
N LYS A 296 11.40 -11.80 -14.17
CA LYS A 296 11.27 -10.46 -13.60
C LYS A 296 11.05 -10.44 -12.08
N ALA A 297 10.36 -11.44 -11.54
CA ALA A 297 9.92 -11.37 -10.15
C ALA A 297 10.92 -12.01 -9.18
N VAL A 298 11.54 -13.11 -9.56
CA VAL A 298 12.44 -13.88 -8.70
C VAL A 298 13.68 -14.30 -9.49
N ALA A 299 14.43 -13.33 -9.95
CA ALA A 299 15.72 -13.59 -10.58
C ALA A 299 16.80 -13.80 -9.51
N HIS A 300 16.72 -14.87 -8.73
CA HIS A 300 17.66 -15.19 -7.62
C HIS A 300 19.13 -15.18 -8.03
N TYR A 301 19.41 -15.43 -9.30
CA TYR A 301 20.76 -15.56 -9.83
C TYR A 301 21.26 -14.30 -10.54
N ASP A 302 20.37 -13.38 -10.89
CA ASP A 302 20.72 -12.14 -11.57
C ASP A 302 20.32 -10.94 -10.71
N GLN A 303 21.30 -10.44 -9.95
CA GLN A 303 21.11 -9.28 -9.08
C GLN A 303 20.60 -8.04 -9.82
N ASN A 304 20.79 -7.95 -11.15
CA ASN A 304 20.30 -6.82 -11.95
C ASN A 304 18.82 -6.95 -12.30
N ARG A 305 18.24 -8.15 -12.24
CA ARG A 305 16.84 -8.43 -12.53
C ARG A 305 16.00 -8.71 -11.28
N ASP A 306 16.64 -8.89 -10.12
CA ASP A 306 15.93 -9.11 -8.85
C ASP A 306 15.03 -7.92 -8.52
N LEU A 307 13.73 -8.16 -8.48
CA LEU A 307 12.70 -7.14 -8.23
C LEU A 307 12.96 -6.34 -6.93
N ARG A 308 13.54 -6.97 -5.90
CA ARG A 308 13.89 -6.33 -4.63
C ARG A 308 14.82 -5.13 -4.78
N ARG A 309 15.57 -5.06 -5.89
CA ARG A 309 16.48 -3.94 -6.19
C ARG A 309 15.86 -2.82 -7.01
N HIS A 310 14.67 -3.09 -7.60
CA HIS A 310 13.98 -2.17 -8.50
C HIS A 310 12.78 -1.48 -7.86
N VAL A 311 12.49 -1.80 -6.59
CA VAL A 311 11.44 -1.16 -5.79
C VAL A 311 12.06 -0.40 -4.61
N PRO A 312 11.47 0.71 -4.17
CA PRO A 312 12.05 1.51 -3.09
C PRO A 312 11.74 0.96 -1.69
N TYR A 313 11.09 -0.19 -1.57
CA TYR A 313 10.63 -0.81 -0.33
C TYR A 313 11.02 -2.27 -0.27
N GLU A 314 11.04 -2.82 0.94
CA GLU A 314 11.23 -4.26 1.13
C GLU A 314 10.00 -5.04 0.65
N ILE A 315 10.23 -6.18 0.01
CA ILE A 315 9.21 -7.14 -0.38
C ILE A 315 9.49 -8.49 0.25
N ASP A 316 8.45 -9.17 0.73
CA ASP A 316 8.56 -10.49 1.35
C ASP A 316 7.93 -11.59 0.48
N GLY A 317 7.76 -11.32 -0.80
CA GLY A 317 7.23 -12.27 -1.76
C GLY A 317 6.54 -11.65 -2.97
N ILE A 318 5.88 -12.51 -3.72
CA ILE A 318 5.06 -12.19 -4.88
C ILE A 318 3.65 -12.69 -4.62
N VAL A 319 2.65 -11.88 -4.96
CA VAL A 319 1.24 -12.22 -4.86
C VAL A 319 0.69 -12.50 -6.25
N LEU A 320 0.02 -13.63 -6.40
CA LEU A 320 -0.76 -13.99 -7.58
C LEU A 320 -2.24 -13.90 -7.24
N LYS A 321 -3.02 -13.19 -8.05
CA LYS A 321 -4.47 -13.01 -7.89
C LYS A 321 -5.21 -13.32 -9.18
N VAL A 322 -6.39 -13.94 -9.08
CA VAL A 322 -7.32 -14.03 -10.21
C VAL A 322 -7.75 -12.63 -10.60
N ASN A 323 -7.62 -12.27 -11.89
CA ASN A 323 -7.89 -10.90 -12.34
C ASN A 323 -9.39 -10.56 -12.37
N THR A 324 -10.27 -11.53 -12.63
CA THR A 324 -11.73 -11.30 -12.73
C THR A 324 -12.37 -11.28 -11.35
N LEU A 325 -12.83 -10.12 -10.88
CA LEU A 325 -13.37 -9.95 -9.51
C LEU A 325 -14.68 -10.70 -9.28
N VAL A 326 -15.53 -10.84 -10.30
CA VAL A 326 -16.79 -11.59 -10.19
C VAL A 326 -16.57 -13.10 -9.95
N ASP A 327 -15.39 -13.60 -10.24
CA ASP A 327 -15.02 -14.99 -9.98
C ASP A 327 -14.58 -15.24 -8.52
N TRP A 328 -14.17 -14.20 -7.80
CA TRP A 328 -13.64 -14.35 -6.45
C TRP A 328 -14.57 -15.07 -5.46
N PRO A 329 -15.88 -14.74 -5.38
CA PRO A 329 -16.81 -15.46 -4.49
C PRO A 329 -17.04 -16.93 -4.87
N ARG A 330 -16.74 -17.32 -6.12
CA ARG A 330 -16.91 -18.68 -6.62
C ARG A 330 -15.74 -19.61 -6.25
N ILE A 331 -14.63 -19.03 -5.79
CA ILE A 331 -13.41 -19.77 -5.44
C ILE A 331 -13.37 -19.86 -3.91
N PRO A 332 -13.60 -21.07 -3.34
CA PRO A 332 -13.65 -21.21 -1.89
C PRO A 332 -12.30 -20.91 -1.26
N GLY A 333 -12.29 -20.03 -0.27
CA GLY A 333 -11.14 -19.72 0.55
C GLY A 333 -11.07 -20.60 1.80
N ARG A 334 -10.01 -20.41 2.59
CA ARG A 334 -9.89 -20.94 3.95
C ARG A 334 -10.39 -19.88 4.94
N SER A 335 -10.56 -20.24 6.23
CA SER A 335 -11.12 -19.36 7.26
C SER A 335 -10.42 -18.00 7.39
N ARG A 336 -9.14 -17.92 7.03
CA ARG A 336 -8.33 -16.68 7.16
C ARG A 336 -7.69 -16.21 5.86
N ALA A 337 -7.93 -16.91 4.74
CA ALA A 337 -7.31 -16.58 3.45
C ALA A 337 -8.29 -16.76 2.28
N PRO A 338 -8.30 -15.83 1.30
CA PRO A 338 -9.14 -15.94 0.13
C PRO A 338 -8.63 -17.04 -0.81
N GLY A 339 -9.56 -17.72 -1.50
CA GLY A 339 -9.18 -18.76 -2.46
C GLY A 339 -8.63 -18.22 -3.79
N TYR A 340 -8.92 -16.98 -4.11
CA TYR A 340 -8.55 -16.33 -5.38
C TYR A 340 -7.13 -15.78 -5.42
N ALA A 341 -6.41 -15.84 -4.32
CA ALA A 341 -5.07 -15.27 -4.20
C ALA A 341 -4.14 -16.19 -3.42
N ILE A 342 -2.87 -16.21 -3.82
CA ILE A 342 -1.80 -16.95 -3.16
C ILE A 342 -0.53 -16.10 -3.12
N VAL A 343 0.29 -16.27 -2.08
CA VAL A 343 1.58 -15.62 -1.97
C VAL A 343 2.71 -16.64 -2.00
N HIS A 344 3.68 -16.40 -2.83
CA HIS A 344 4.97 -17.07 -2.78
C HIS A 344 6.00 -16.18 -2.07
N LYS A 345 6.71 -16.75 -1.10
CA LYS A 345 7.82 -16.12 -0.37
C LYS A 345 9.08 -16.88 -0.72
N PRO A 346 9.97 -16.32 -1.58
CA PRO A 346 11.22 -16.95 -1.95
C PRO A 346 12.22 -17.01 -0.80
#